data_7ab0b175df2a191d28c4b6dd8ae28f74
#
_entry.id   7ab0b175df2a191d28c4b6dd8ae28f74
#
_cell.length_a   1.000
_cell.length_b   1.000
_cell.length_c   1.000
_cell.angle_alpha   90.00
_cell.angle_beta   90.00
_cell.angle_gamma   90.00
#
_symmetry.space_group_name_H-M   'P 1'
#
loop_
_entity.id
_entity.type
_entity.pdbx_description
1 polymer ?
#
loop_
_entity_poly.entity_id
_entity_poly.type
_entity_poly.pdbx_seq_one_letter_code
_entity_poly.pdbx_strand_id
1 'polypeptide(L)'
;MTNRRQLIQASAALAATAVTGFPAIVRAQARESLTIMTPFGFIPDFIELMNGVSGGHFAAQGLDAKLLGGQGTAQPIQQLITRQVDFIRASGIDIMRAIATTKVPLVSIATMYQGSTFHMISLKSKPIEKAEDLKGKTVGIVSVSGTTDVFLDLILAKAGLKKDDVKREVSGNSPGALQLIKQGRIDCFIASIQVVVALERMKEDVLAWSTDRYAPMPGQCYISTRQIVEARPDVLKRAMTAMRASVDEIMTQPLRPIFERAAKDFEIPGIRDVEALVAVEKVTADRLWLSEGRENLLRNVPKLWKSGVDALRANNIGDPGEPETLYTNQFVS
;
A
#
# COMPACT_ATOMS: atom_id res chain seq x y z
N MET A 1 17.59 -21.55 84.72
CA MET A 1 16.97 -22.72 84.06
C MET A 1 15.83 -22.27 83.21
N THR A 2 16.09 -22.04 81.96
CA THR A 2 15.12 -21.54 81.00
C THR A 2 14.27 -22.70 80.48
N ASN A 3 13.00 -22.60 80.66
CA ASN A 3 12.01 -23.67 80.50
C ASN A 3 11.74 -23.93 78.99
N ARG A 4 11.88 -25.16 78.53
CA ARG A 4 11.72 -25.61 77.13
C ARG A 4 10.41 -25.20 76.48
N ARG A 5 9.40 -24.79 77.23
CA ARG A 5 8.12 -24.32 76.77
C ARG A 5 8.17 -22.85 76.22
N GLN A 6 9.12 -22.07 76.73
CA GLN A 6 9.27 -20.65 76.22
C GLN A 6 10.05 -20.55 74.97
N LEU A 7 10.89 -21.52 74.58
CA LEU A 7 11.60 -21.60 73.30
C LEU A 7 10.69 -22.01 72.14
N ILE A 8 9.63 -22.78 72.45
CA ILE A 8 8.68 -23.24 71.41
C ILE A 8 7.68 -22.09 71.01
N GLN A 9 7.38 -21.19 71.93
CA GLN A 9 6.48 -20.07 71.67
C GLN A 9 7.16 -18.91 71.00
N ALA A 10 8.48 -18.79 71.10
CA ALA A 10 9.25 -17.76 70.35
C ALA A 10 9.51 -18.14 68.87
N SER A 11 9.44 -19.42 68.51
CA SER A 11 9.63 -19.92 67.16
C SER A 11 8.39 -19.83 66.24
N ALA A 12 7.19 -19.71 66.89
CA ALA A 12 5.94 -19.60 66.12
C ALA A 12 5.57 -18.17 65.69
N ALA A 13 6.22 -17.15 66.25
CA ALA A 13 5.94 -15.75 65.92
C ALA A 13 6.81 -15.17 64.78
N LEU A 14 7.86 -15.88 64.32
CA LEU A 14 8.71 -15.45 63.23
C LEU A 14 8.38 -16.06 61.85
N ALA A 15 7.39 -16.93 61.77
CA ALA A 15 6.99 -17.60 60.53
C ALA A 15 5.82 -16.90 59.77
N ALA A 16 5.30 -15.79 60.30
CA ALA A 16 4.08 -15.14 59.77
C ALA A 16 4.34 -13.86 58.96
N THR A 17 5.60 -13.46 58.68
CA THR A 17 5.89 -12.21 57.95
C THR A 17 6.76 -12.38 56.68
N ALA A 18 6.84 -13.59 56.13
CA ALA A 18 7.60 -13.86 54.92
C ALA A 18 6.73 -14.30 53.74
N VAL A 19 5.52 -13.76 53.61
CA VAL A 19 4.66 -13.97 52.43
C VAL A 19 4.16 -12.61 51.95
N THR A 20 5.07 -11.75 51.51
CA THR A 20 4.71 -10.63 50.66
C THR A 20 5.90 -10.31 49.77
N GLY A 21 5.81 -10.69 48.49
CA GLY A 21 6.73 -10.19 47.50
C GLY A 21 7.36 -11.24 46.59
N PHE A 22 6.59 -12.19 46.09
CA PHE A 22 6.98 -12.72 44.80
C PHE A 22 6.78 -11.56 43.79
N PRO A 23 7.86 -11.08 43.16
CA PRO A 23 7.67 -10.18 42.02
C PRO A 23 6.76 -10.97 41.07
N ALA A 24 5.58 -10.42 40.80
CA ALA A 24 4.76 -10.91 39.70
C ALA A 24 5.70 -10.88 38.49
N ILE A 25 6.15 -12.05 38.05
CA ILE A 25 6.81 -12.19 36.76
C ILE A 25 5.72 -11.79 35.78
N VAL A 26 5.70 -10.53 35.42
CA VAL A 26 4.96 -10.04 34.24
C VAL A 26 5.57 -10.83 33.10
N ARG A 27 5.00 -12.01 32.82
CA ARG A 27 5.28 -12.68 31.55
C ARG A 27 4.98 -11.67 30.48
N ALA A 28 6.02 -11.12 29.89
CA ALA A 28 5.86 -10.36 28.67
C ALA A 28 5.05 -11.25 27.74
N GLN A 29 3.80 -10.88 27.50
CA GLN A 29 2.91 -11.65 26.64
C GLN A 29 3.62 -11.78 25.30
N ALA A 30 3.92 -13.02 24.88
CA ALA A 30 4.62 -13.26 23.63
C ALA A 30 3.84 -12.55 22.51
N ARG A 31 4.53 -11.70 21.77
CA ARG A 31 3.91 -10.99 20.65
C ARG A 31 3.39 -12.01 19.63
N GLU A 32 2.22 -11.74 19.10
CA GLU A 32 1.63 -12.60 18.09
C GLU A 32 2.24 -12.31 16.71
N SER A 33 2.63 -13.36 15.98
CA SER A 33 3.29 -13.22 14.68
C SER A 33 2.35 -12.63 13.65
N LEU A 34 2.87 -11.70 12.84
CA LEU A 34 2.21 -11.08 11.70
C LEU A 34 3.19 -11.06 10.53
N THR A 35 2.82 -11.64 9.40
CA THR A 35 3.66 -11.61 8.20
C THR A 35 2.97 -10.82 7.09
N ILE A 36 3.68 -9.82 6.57
CA ILE A 36 3.20 -8.88 5.56
C ILE A 36 4.13 -8.98 4.35
N MET A 37 3.60 -8.88 3.13
CA MET A 37 4.45 -8.88 1.94
C MET A 37 4.12 -7.72 1.01
N THR A 38 5.17 -7.03 0.57
CA THR A 38 5.09 -6.01 -0.48
C THR A 38 5.31 -6.63 -1.85
N PRO A 39 4.80 -6.03 -2.94
CA PRO A 39 4.99 -6.58 -4.28
C PRO A 39 6.39 -6.36 -4.86
N PHE A 40 7.14 -5.32 -4.41
CA PHE A 40 8.41 -4.90 -5.03
C PHE A 40 9.46 -4.50 -3.99
N GLY A 41 9.93 -5.44 -3.19
CA GLY A 41 10.96 -5.15 -2.18
C GLY A 41 10.52 -4.05 -1.20
N PHE A 42 11.46 -3.23 -0.76
CA PHE A 42 11.24 -2.16 0.22
C PHE A 42 11.36 -0.77 -0.43
N ILE A 43 10.62 -0.56 -1.54
CA ILE A 43 10.60 0.75 -2.20
C ILE A 43 9.97 1.83 -1.31
N PRO A 44 10.31 3.10 -1.51
CA PRO A 44 9.80 4.22 -0.69
C PRO A 44 8.28 4.28 -0.57
N ASP A 45 7.55 3.84 -1.59
CA ASP A 45 6.08 3.78 -1.62
C ASP A 45 5.45 2.95 -0.49
N PHE A 46 6.25 2.14 0.21
CA PHE A 46 5.81 1.29 1.33
C PHE A 46 6.38 1.79 2.66
N ILE A 47 6.71 3.09 2.75
CA ILE A 47 7.27 3.68 3.97
C ILE A 47 6.33 3.50 5.18
N GLU A 48 5.03 3.49 4.98
CA GLU A 48 4.05 3.29 6.04
C GLU A 48 4.14 1.89 6.68
N LEU A 49 4.45 0.86 5.88
CA LEU A 49 4.69 -0.51 6.38
C LEU A 49 6.05 -0.60 7.08
N MET A 50 7.09 -0.05 6.46
CA MET A 50 8.44 -0.03 7.03
C MET A 50 8.45 0.75 8.34
N ASN A 51 7.79 1.90 8.40
CA ASN A 51 7.63 2.68 9.62
C ASN A 51 6.77 1.95 10.66
N GLY A 52 5.75 1.21 10.24
CA GLY A 52 4.96 0.34 11.11
C GLY A 52 5.84 -0.63 11.92
N VAL A 53 6.88 -1.17 11.28
CA VAL A 53 7.88 -2.07 11.90
C VAL A 53 8.93 -1.26 12.67
N SER A 54 9.72 -0.42 12.00
CA SER A 54 10.87 0.29 12.58
C SER A 54 10.47 1.36 13.60
N GLY A 55 9.27 1.94 13.49
CA GLY A 55 8.66 2.86 14.45
C GLY A 55 8.04 2.16 15.66
N GLY A 56 7.99 0.83 15.66
CA GLY A 56 7.43 0.04 16.76
C GLY A 56 5.91 0.04 16.85
N HIS A 57 5.19 0.52 15.84
CA HIS A 57 3.72 0.62 15.88
C HIS A 57 3.06 -0.76 15.96
N PHE A 58 3.54 -1.76 15.22
CA PHE A 58 3.06 -3.14 15.35
C PHE A 58 3.41 -3.73 16.72
N ALA A 59 4.61 -3.47 17.21
CA ALA A 59 5.06 -3.94 18.52
C ALA A 59 4.20 -3.38 19.66
N ALA A 60 3.77 -2.12 19.55
CA ALA A 60 2.87 -1.47 20.50
C ALA A 60 1.47 -2.12 20.53
N GLN A 61 1.07 -2.79 19.45
CA GLN A 61 -0.15 -3.57 19.37
C GLN A 61 0.04 -5.07 19.73
N GLY A 62 1.19 -5.43 20.34
CA GLY A 62 1.49 -6.82 20.70
C GLY A 62 1.71 -7.73 19.50
N LEU A 63 2.12 -7.18 18.37
CA LEU A 63 2.40 -7.91 17.13
C LEU A 63 3.93 -7.98 16.88
N ASP A 64 4.41 -9.17 16.52
CA ASP A 64 5.75 -9.39 15.98
C ASP A 64 5.65 -9.41 14.46
N ALA A 65 5.79 -8.22 13.87
CA ALA A 65 5.54 -8.01 12.45
C ALA A 65 6.80 -8.24 11.62
N LYS A 66 6.71 -9.15 10.66
CA LYS A 66 7.73 -9.43 9.65
C LYS A 66 7.26 -8.89 8.30
N LEU A 67 8.04 -7.96 7.73
CA LEU A 67 7.81 -7.44 6.39
C LEU A 67 8.72 -8.16 5.38
N LEU A 68 8.13 -8.71 4.33
CA LEU A 68 8.81 -9.42 3.25
C LEU A 68 8.72 -8.61 1.96
N GLY A 69 9.82 -8.57 1.20
CA GLY A 69 9.86 -7.96 -0.13
C GLY A 69 9.58 -8.99 -1.22
N GLY A 70 8.64 -8.68 -2.11
CA GLY A 70 8.30 -9.53 -3.27
C GLY A 70 9.01 -9.12 -4.55
N GLN A 71 8.78 -9.92 -5.60
CA GLN A 71 9.27 -9.69 -6.97
C GLN A 71 8.09 -9.70 -7.96
N GLY A 72 7.21 -8.70 -7.84
CA GLY A 72 5.96 -8.60 -8.60
C GLY A 72 4.74 -9.06 -7.80
N THR A 73 3.53 -8.72 -8.27
CA THR A 73 2.27 -8.94 -7.54
C THR A 73 1.86 -10.42 -7.45
N ALA A 74 2.27 -11.25 -8.40
CA ALA A 74 1.86 -12.66 -8.45
C ALA A 74 2.39 -13.47 -7.25
N GLN A 75 3.64 -13.26 -6.84
CA GLN A 75 4.26 -13.96 -5.73
C GLN A 75 3.55 -13.69 -4.39
N PRO A 76 3.32 -12.42 -3.96
CA PRO A 76 2.55 -12.14 -2.76
C PRO A 76 1.15 -12.75 -2.76
N ILE A 77 0.41 -12.70 -3.88
CA ILE A 77 -0.91 -13.33 -4.00
C ILE A 77 -0.80 -14.84 -3.75
N GLN A 78 0.19 -15.52 -4.33
CA GLN A 78 0.39 -16.95 -4.13
C GLN A 78 0.71 -17.29 -2.67
N GLN A 79 1.58 -16.51 -2.01
CA GLN A 79 1.89 -16.71 -0.60
C GLN A 79 0.71 -16.41 0.32
N LEU A 80 -0.13 -15.45 -0.04
CA LEU A 80 -1.36 -15.16 0.68
C LEU A 80 -2.36 -16.32 0.59
N ILE A 81 -2.55 -16.90 -0.60
CA ILE A 81 -3.43 -18.05 -0.83
C ILE A 81 -2.95 -19.27 -0.02
N THR A 82 -1.64 -19.48 0.04
CA THR A 82 -1.03 -20.58 0.82
C THR A 82 -0.85 -20.26 2.30
N ARG A 83 -1.35 -19.11 2.77
CA ARG A 83 -1.31 -18.63 4.17
C ARG A 83 0.13 -18.49 4.75
N GLN A 84 1.09 -18.23 3.90
CA GLN A 84 2.46 -17.92 4.33
C GLN A 84 2.59 -16.46 4.78
N VAL A 85 1.64 -15.62 4.38
CA VAL A 85 1.51 -14.22 4.80
C VAL A 85 0.06 -13.93 5.21
N ASP A 86 -0.14 -12.95 6.10
CA ASP A 86 -1.45 -12.56 6.62
C ASP A 86 -2.15 -11.54 5.72
N PHE A 87 -1.40 -10.61 5.18
CA PHE A 87 -1.86 -9.68 4.16
C PHE A 87 -0.72 -9.17 3.28
N ILE A 88 -1.08 -8.63 2.13
CA ILE A 88 -0.15 -8.10 1.14
C ILE A 88 -0.52 -6.67 0.75
N ARG A 89 0.43 -5.93 0.16
CA ARG A 89 0.18 -4.69 -0.54
C ARG A 89 -0.03 -4.98 -2.03
N ALA A 90 -1.11 -4.50 -2.62
CA ALA A 90 -1.37 -4.65 -4.05
C ALA A 90 -2.31 -3.56 -4.58
N SER A 91 -2.35 -3.32 -5.89
CA SER A 91 -3.29 -2.38 -6.48
C SER A 91 -4.71 -2.96 -6.55
N GLY A 92 -5.72 -2.09 -6.43
CA GLY A 92 -7.13 -2.51 -6.52
C GLY A 92 -7.45 -3.19 -7.85
N ILE A 93 -6.92 -2.67 -8.96
CA ILE A 93 -7.13 -3.26 -10.29
C ILE A 93 -6.51 -4.66 -10.42
N ASP A 94 -5.30 -4.87 -9.88
CA ASP A 94 -4.63 -6.17 -9.95
C ASP A 94 -5.40 -7.23 -9.15
N ILE A 95 -5.95 -6.84 -8.00
CA ILE A 95 -6.79 -7.72 -7.17
C ILE A 95 -8.12 -8.05 -7.85
N MET A 96 -8.80 -7.06 -8.40
CA MET A 96 -10.05 -7.30 -9.15
C MET A 96 -9.81 -8.23 -10.34
N ARG A 97 -8.70 -8.05 -11.08
CA ARG A 97 -8.31 -8.95 -12.17
C ARG A 97 -7.98 -10.35 -11.68
N ALA A 98 -7.23 -10.48 -10.58
CA ALA A 98 -6.91 -11.77 -9.99
C ALA A 98 -8.18 -12.53 -9.58
N ILE A 99 -9.13 -11.86 -8.91
CA ILE A 99 -10.42 -12.48 -8.53
C ILE A 99 -11.21 -12.89 -9.79
N ALA A 100 -11.27 -12.02 -10.80
CA ALA A 100 -12.00 -12.30 -12.04
C ALA A 100 -11.47 -13.55 -12.77
N THR A 101 -10.15 -13.75 -12.78
CA THR A 101 -9.50 -14.84 -13.51
C THR A 101 -9.35 -16.13 -12.70
N THR A 102 -9.04 -16.03 -11.40
CA THR A 102 -8.70 -17.21 -10.58
C THR A 102 -9.79 -17.59 -9.57
N LYS A 103 -10.79 -16.73 -9.38
CA LYS A 103 -11.88 -16.90 -8.39
C LYS A 103 -11.38 -17.09 -6.95
N VAL A 104 -10.14 -16.65 -6.66
CA VAL A 104 -9.59 -16.71 -5.31
C VAL A 104 -10.33 -15.71 -4.41
N PRO A 105 -10.72 -16.09 -3.18
CA PRO A 105 -11.50 -15.26 -2.27
C PRO A 105 -10.64 -14.18 -1.57
N LEU A 106 -10.02 -13.30 -2.37
CA LEU A 106 -9.30 -12.14 -1.88
C LEU A 106 -10.26 -11.07 -1.39
N VAL A 107 -9.84 -10.30 -0.39
CA VAL A 107 -10.62 -9.18 0.16
C VAL A 107 -9.69 -8.06 0.59
N SER A 108 -10.03 -6.83 0.24
CA SER A 108 -9.35 -5.66 0.74
C SER A 108 -9.76 -5.37 2.19
N ILE A 109 -8.79 -5.32 3.09
CA ILE A 109 -8.99 -4.99 4.51
C ILE A 109 -8.75 -3.52 4.81
N ALA A 110 -8.07 -2.80 3.91
CA ALA A 110 -7.93 -1.35 3.92
C ALA A 110 -7.43 -0.85 2.55
N THR A 111 -7.71 0.42 2.23
CA THR A 111 -7.19 1.10 1.04
C THR A 111 -6.26 2.23 1.47
N MET A 112 -4.99 2.13 1.10
CA MET A 112 -3.97 3.13 1.44
C MET A 112 -3.97 4.29 0.44
N TYR A 113 -3.90 3.99 -0.85
CA TYR A 113 -4.01 5.01 -1.91
C TYR A 113 -5.45 5.04 -2.40
N GLN A 114 -6.16 6.12 -2.11
CA GLN A 114 -7.54 6.29 -2.54
C GLN A 114 -7.64 6.56 -4.05
N GLY A 115 -6.59 7.13 -4.66
CA GLY A 115 -6.49 7.35 -6.10
C GLY A 115 -5.39 6.52 -6.77
N SER A 116 -5.39 6.54 -8.10
CA SER A 116 -4.37 5.88 -8.91
C SER A 116 -3.01 6.55 -8.76
N THR A 117 -1.96 5.75 -8.60
CA THR A 117 -0.58 6.25 -8.66
C THR A 117 -0.17 6.69 -10.08
N PHE A 118 -0.90 6.29 -11.11
CA PHE A 118 -0.51 6.50 -12.51
C PHE A 118 -1.07 7.79 -13.10
N HIS A 119 -0.24 8.44 -13.91
CA HIS A 119 -0.54 9.70 -14.57
C HIS A 119 -0.17 9.61 -16.05
N MET A 120 -0.99 10.20 -16.91
CA MET A 120 -0.62 10.50 -18.29
C MET A 120 0.28 11.73 -18.29
N ILE A 121 1.43 11.65 -18.95
CA ILE A 121 2.46 12.69 -18.97
C ILE A 121 2.79 13.05 -20.42
N SER A 122 2.78 14.35 -20.75
CA SER A 122 3.13 14.90 -22.06
C SER A 122 3.93 16.19 -21.90
N LEU A 123 4.54 16.69 -22.98
CA LEU A 123 5.14 18.04 -22.97
C LEU A 123 4.04 19.10 -23.02
N LYS A 124 4.19 20.22 -22.31
CA LYS A 124 3.28 21.37 -22.44
C LYS A 124 3.29 22.00 -23.83
N SER A 125 4.40 21.88 -24.55
CA SER A 125 4.51 22.34 -25.96
C SER A 125 3.73 21.47 -26.96
N LYS A 126 3.39 20.22 -26.57
CA LYS A 126 2.56 19.27 -27.33
C LYS A 126 1.64 18.54 -26.33
N PRO A 127 0.64 19.26 -25.79
CA PRO A 127 -0.13 18.73 -24.67
C PRO A 127 -1.09 17.61 -25.09
N ILE A 128 -1.23 16.61 -24.25
CA ILE A 128 -2.34 15.66 -24.24
C ILE A 128 -3.19 16.03 -23.03
N GLU A 129 -4.22 16.83 -23.24
CA GLU A 129 -5.04 17.40 -22.17
C GLU A 129 -6.20 16.47 -21.77
N LYS A 130 -6.66 15.66 -22.73
CA LYS A 130 -7.80 14.76 -22.56
C LYS A 130 -7.60 13.47 -23.37
N ALA A 131 -8.42 12.48 -23.08
CA ALA A 131 -8.29 11.15 -23.70
C ALA A 131 -8.50 11.16 -25.21
N GLU A 132 -9.36 12.06 -25.74
CA GLU A 132 -9.62 12.19 -27.17
C GLU A 132 -8.38 12.64 -27.98
N ASP A 133 -7.43 13.34 -27.32
CA ASP A 133 -6.18 13.79 -27.94
C ASP A 133 -5.20 12.64 -28.24
N LEU A 134 -5.49 11.44 -27.69
CA LEU A 134 -4.69 10.23 -27.89
C LEU A 134 -4.85 9.62 -29.28
N LYS A 135 -5.89 9.99 -30.03
CA LYS A 135 -6.13 9.41 -31.37
C LYS A 135 -4.93 9.63 -32.30
N GLY A 136 -4.42 8.52 -32.84
CA GLY A 136 -3.27 8.51 -33.75
C GLY A 136 -1.91 8.70 -33.06
N LYS A 137 -1.86 8.77 -31.71
CA LYS A 137 -0.64 8.97 -30.93
C LYS A 137 0.08 7.67 -30.62
N THR A 138 1.37 7.79 -30.33
CA THR A 138 2.18 6.71 -29.73
C THR A 138 2.28 6.96 -28.22
N VAL A 139 1.77 6.03 -27.42
CA VAL A 139 1.70 6.12 -25.96
C VAL A 139 2.72 5.18 -25.32
N GLY A 140 3.59 5.74 -24.48
CA GLY A 140 4.49 4.97 -23.64
C GLY A 140 3.75 4.29 -22.49
N ILE A 141 3.99 3.00 -22.30
CA ILE A 141 3.47 2.20 -21.18
C ILE A 141 4.63 1.57 -20.40
N VAL A 142 4.43 1.22 -19.13
CA VAL A 142 5.49 0.60 -18.32
C VAL A 142 5.81 -0.80 -18.83
N SER A 143 4.79 -1.59 -19.16
CA SER A 143 4.93 -2.94 -19.71
C SER A 143 3.67 -3.37 -20.46
N VAL A 144 3.84 -4.20 -21.46
CA VAL A 144 2.73 -4.81 -22.21
C VAL A 144 1.91 -5.69 -21.28
N SER A 145 0.59 -5.61 -21.38
CA SER A 145 -0.40 -6.30 -20.52
C SER A 145 -0.28 -5.97 -19.03
N GLY A 146 0.56 -5.00 -18.66
CA GLY A 146 0.69 -4.50 -17.30
C GLY A 146 -0.39 -3.50 -16.92
N THR A 147 -0.33 -3.01 -15.69
CA THR A 147 -1.34 -2.10 -15.12
C THR A 147 -1.53 -0.83 -15.96
N THR A 148 -0.44 -0.21 -16.45
CA THR A 148 -0.51 1.00 -17.28
C THR A 148 -1.12 0.77 -18.67
N ASP A 149 -0.92 -0.41 -19.24
CA ASP A 149 -1.54 -0.82 -20.50
C ASP A 149 -3.05 -0.99 -20.34
N VAL A 150 -3.48 -1.60 -19.23
CA VAL A 150 -4.89 -1.73 -18.86
C VAL A 150 -5.53 -0.36 -18.61
N PHE A 151 -4.86 0.55 -17.89
CA PHE A 151 -5.36 1.92 -17.72
C PHE A 151 -5.50 2.65 -19.05
N LEU A 152 -4.56 2.45 -19.98
CA LEU A 152 -4.69 3.02 -21.33
C LEU A 152 -5.95 2.51 -22.04
N ASP A 153 -6.21 1.19 -21.98
CA ASP A 153 -7.44 0.61 -22.54
C ASP A 153 -8.71 1.24 -21.96
N LEU A 154 -8.75 1.42 -20.63
CA LEU A 154 -9.90 2.04 -19.96
C LEU A 154 -10.08 3.51 -20.35
N ILE A 155 -8.99 4.26 -20.45
CA ILE A 155 -8.99 5.67 -20.88
C ILE A 155 -9.52 5.80 -22.31
N LEU A 156 -9.02 4.96 -23.23
CA LEU A 156 -9.45 4.95 -24.63
C LEU A 156 -10.94 4.61 -24.76
N ALA A 157 -11.39 3.54 -24.07
CA ALA A 157 -12.78 3.13 -24.09
C ALA A 157 -13.72 4.24 -23.58
N LYS A 158 -13.32 4.95 -22.52
CA LYS A 158 -14.09 6.07 -21.96
C LYS A 158 -14.20 7.25 -22.93
N ALA A 159 -13.20 7.44 -23.78
CA ALA A 159 -13.18 8.45 -24.84
C ALA A 159 -13.83 7.98 -26.14
N GLY A 160 -14.38 6.76 -26.20
CA GLY A 160 -14.94 6.18 -27.42
C GLY A 160 -13.91 5.80 -28.49
N LEU A 161 -12.64 5.67 -28.07
CA LEU A 161 -11.53 5.26 -28.93
C LEU A 161 -11.32 3.74 -28.87
N LYS A 162 -10.82 3.17 -29.97
CA LYS A 162 -10.43 1.75 -30.03
C LYS A 162 -8.96 1.59 -29.61
N LYS A 163 -8.59 0.37 -29.23
CA LYS A 163 -7.20 0.03 -28.89
C LYS A 163 -6.22 0.34 -30.02
N ASP A 164 -6.64 0.12 -31.25
CA ASP A 164 -5.83 0.35 -32.46
C ASP A 164 -5.78 1.81 -32.90
N ASP A 165 -6.54 2.71 -32.26
CA ASP A 165 -6.43 4.14 -32.50
C ASP A 165 -5.14 4.76 -31.93
N VAL A 166 -4.39 3.99 -31.12
CA VAL A 166 -3.09 4.40 -30.57
C VAL A 166 -2.04 3.31 -30.79
N LYS A 167 -0.78 3.74 -30.92
CA LYS A 167 0.37 2.85 -30.86
C LYS A 167 0.88 2.78 -29.43
N ARG A 168 1.39 1.62 -29.02
CA ARG A 168 1.99 1.40 -27.67
C ARG A 168 3.48 1.16 -27.80
N GLU A 169 4.26 1.78 -26.94
CA GLU A 169 5.70 1.54 -26.81
C GLU A 169 6.06 1.35 -25.33
N VAL A 170 6.97 0.43 -25.03
CA VAL A 170 7.45 0.25 -23.65
C VAL A 170 8.42 1.38 -23.31
N SER A 171 8.03 2.26 -22.38
CA SER A 171 8.82 3.41 -21.93
C SER A 171 9.47 3.20 -20.55
N GLY A 172 9.00 2.19 -19.81
CA GLY A 172 9.38 2.00 -18.41
C GLY A 172 8.71 3.01 -17.46
N ASN A 173 9.14 2.99 -16.19
CA ASN A 173 8.60 3.86 -15.12
C ASN A 173 9.72 4.72 -14.52
N SER A 174 10.30 5.60 -15.32
CA SER A 174 11.37 6.51 -14.88
C SER A 174 11.29 7.87 -15.60
N PRO A 175 11.89 8.92 -15.03
CA PRO A 175 11.98 10.23 -15.70
C PRO A 175 12.67 10.18 -17.08
N GLY A 176 13.50 9.17 -17.31
CA GLY A 176 14.17 8.93 -18.60
C GLY A 176 13.20 8.72 -19.76
N ALA A 177 11.96 8.27 -19.51
CA ALA A 177 10.92 8.13 -20.53
C ALA A 177 10.61 9.46 -21.25
N LEU A 178 10.83 10.61 -20.60
CA LEU A 178 10.67 11.92 -21.24
C LEU A 178 11.60 12.11 -22.45
N GLN A 179 12.76 11.45 -22.46
CA GLN A 179 13.68 11.54 -23.62
C GLN A 179 13.08 10.87 -24.85
N LEU A 180 12.21 9.86 -24.70
CA LEU A 180 11.51 9.25 -25.83
C LEU A 180 10.54 10.24 -26.50
N ILE A 181 9.88 11.13 -25.69
CA ILE A 181 9.05 12.21 -26.24
C ILE A 181 9.94 13.23 -26.97
N LYS A 182 11.05 13.67 -26.34
CA LYS A 182 11.96 14.65 -26.93
C LYS A 182 12.58 14.15 -28.25
N GLN A 183 12.76 12.84 -28.41
CA GLN A 183 13.23 12.18 -29.64
C GLN A 183 12.11 11.90 -30.65
N GLY A 184 10.84 12.17 -30.32
CA GLY A 184 9.69 11.92 -31.20
C GLY A 184 9.32 10.44 -31.36
N ARG A 185 9.79 9.56 -30.46
CA ARG A 185 9.45 8.13 -30.47
C ARG A 185 8.07 7.86 -29.90
N ILE A 186 7.68 8.63 -28.87
CA ILE A 186 6.35 8.61 -28.28
C ILE A 186 5.81 10.04 -28.15
N ASP A 187 4.50 10.21 -28.07
CA ASP A 187 3.84 11.50 -27.86
C ASP A 187 3.60 11.82 -26.38
N CYS A 188 3.31 10.79 -25.59
CA CYS A 188 3.06 10.85 -24.16
C CYS A 188 3.36 9.49 -23.53
N PHE A 189 3.34 9.39 -22.20
CA PHE A 189 3.49 8.12 -21.52
C PHE A 189 2.71 8.08 -20.21
N ILE A 190 2.38 6.86 -19.74
CA ILE A 190 1.75 6.63 -18.43
C ILE A 190 2.83 6.15 -17.46
N ALA A 191 3.00 6.91 -16.38
CA ALA A 191 3.96 6.56 -15.32
C ALA A 191 3.42 6.95 -13.94
N SER A 192 4.12 6.51 -12.89
CA SER A 192 3.72 6.75 -11.51
C SER A 192 3.93 8.21 -11.08
N ILE A 193 3.25 8.61 -9.99
CA ILE A 193 3.37 9.95 -9.40
C ILE A 193 4.84 10.29 -9.05
N GLN A 194 5.66 9.31 -8.70
CA GLN A 194 7.09 9.48 -8.43
C GLN A 194 7.83 10.06 -9.64
N VAL A 195 7.45 9.60 -10.84
CA VAL A 195 8.02 10.13 -12.09
C VAL A 195 7.58 11.57 -12.33
N VAL A 196 6.30 11.88 -12.06
CA VAL A 196 5.79 13.25 -12.14
C VAL A 196 6.57 14.19 -11.23
N VAL A 197 6.70 13.83 -9.94
CA VAL A 197 7.44 14.63 -8.95
C VAL A 197 8.92 14.78 -9.34
N ALA A 198 9.55 13.72 -9.84
CA ALA A 198 10.93 13.79 -10.29
C ALA A 198 11.10 14.77 -11.47
N LEU A 199 10.19 14.74 -12.46
CA LEU A 199 10.19 15.67 -13.59
C LEU A 199 9.94 17.12 -13.14
N GLU A 200 9.01 17.35 -12.21
CA GLU A 200 8.75 18.66 -11.60
C GLU A 200 10.03 19.20 -10.88
N ARG A 201 10.72 18.35 -10.11
CA ARG A 201 12.01 18.72 -9.47
C ARG A 201 13.12 19.03 -10.47
N MET A 202 13.15 18.32 -11.60
CA MET A 202 14.06 18.60 -12.72
C MET A 202 13.66 19.84 -13.52
N LYS A 203 12.54 20.49 -13.15
CA LYS A 203 11.97 21.66 -13.86
C LYS A 203 11.66 21.38 -15.33
N GLU A 204 11.30 20.16 -15.64
CA GLU A 204 10.84 19.80 -16.99
C GLU A 204 9.43 20.36 -17.25
N ASP A 205 9.23 20.88 -18.46
CA ASP A 205 7.96 21.52 -18.83
C ASP A 205 6.93 20.49 -19.31
N VAL A 206 6.37 19.76 -18.36
CA VAL A 206 5.42 18.68 -18.60
C VAL A 206 4.02 19.03 -18.11
N LEU A 207 3.03 18.46 -18.79
CA LEU A 207 1.64 18.37 -18.36
C LEU A 207 1.41 16.93 -17.84
N ALA A 208 0.83 16.82 -16.66
CA ALA A 208 0.47 15.51 -16.09
C ALA A 208 -0.97 15.54 -15.54
N TRP A 209 -1.74 14.47 -15.77
CA TRP A 209 -3.06 14.27 -15.18
C TRP A 209 -3.25 12.81 -14.73
N SER A 210 -3.99 12.62 -13.61
CA SER A 210 -4.26 11.30 -13.04
C SER A 210 -5.15 10.47 -13.97
N THR A 211 -4.86 9.17 -14.08
CA THR A 211 -5.73 8.19 -14.76
C THR A 211 -7.11 8.06 -14.11
N ASP A 212 -7.27 8.49 -12.84
CA ASP A 212 -8.57 8.54 -12.16
C ASP A 212 -9.60 9.42 -12.86
N ARG A 213 -9.16 10.38 -13.65
CA ARG A 213 -10.04 11.23 -14.45
C ARG A 213 -10.97 10.40 -15.35
N TYR A 214 -10.51 9.23 -15.79
CA TYR A 214 -11.25 8.36 -16.71
C TYR A 214 -11.57 6.99 -16.13
N ALA A 215 -10.75 6.52 -15.20
CA ALA A 215 -10.85 5.19 -14.61
C ALA A 215 -10.64 5.25 -13.08
N PRO A 216 -11.51 5.97 -12.33
CA PRO A 216 -11.40 6.04 -10.87
C PRO A 216 -11.63 4.66 -10.25
N MET A 217 -10.69 4.24 -9.40
CA MET A 217 -10.76 2.96 -8.68
C MET A 217 -9.80 2.97 -7.49
N PRO A 218 -9.90 2.00 -6.55
CA PRO A 218 -8.96 1.93 -5.44
C PRO A 218 -7.53 1.79 -5.95
N GLY A 219 -6.63 2.65 -5.49
CA GLY A 219 -5.22 2.63 -5.90
C GLY A 219 -4.48 1.47 -5.27
N GLN A 220 -3.91 1.67 -4.09
CA GLN A 220 -3.14 0.64 -3.38
C GLN A 220 -3.87 0.19 -2.12
N CYS A 221 -4.01 -1.12 -1.94
CA CYS A 221 -4.79 -1.74 -0.88
C CYS A 221 -3.95 -2.71 -0.05
N TYR A 222 -4.38 -2.97 1.18
CA TYR A 222 -3.97 -4.13 1.97
C TYR A 222 -4.96 -5.26 1.75
N ILE A 223 -4.47 -6.35 1.21
CA ILE A 223 -5.29 -7.47 0.75
C ILE A 223 -5.03 -8.69 1.62
N SER A 224 -6.09 -9.32 2.06
CA SER A 224 -6.07 -10.62 2.74
C SER A 224 -6.98 -11.62 2.01
N THR A 225 -7.17 -12.80 2.58
CA THR A 225 -8.21 -13.75 2.15
C THR A 225 -9.36 -13.76 3.15
N ARG A 226 -10.57 -14.10 2.70
CA ARG A 226 -11.72 -14.25 3.62
C ARG A 226 -11.42 -15.22 4.75
N GLN A 227 -10.70 -16.30 4.45
CA GLN A 227 -10.32 -17.29 5.44
C GLN A 227 -9.41 -16.73 6.54
N ILE A 228 -8.42 -15.88 6.19
CA ILE A 228 -7.57 -15.22 7.20
C ILE A 228 -8.39 -14.19 7.99
N VAL A 229 -9.26 -13.43 7.31
CA VAL A 229 -10.17 -12.47 7.95
C VAL A 229 -11.05 -13.13 9.01
N GLU A 230 -11.55 -14.33 8.74
CA GLU A 230 -12.38 -15.12 9.67
C GLU A 230 -11.55 -15.77 10.78
N ALA A 231 -10.35 -16.26 10.45
CA ALA A 231 -9.50 -17.01 11.41
C ALA A 231 -8.72 -16.08 12.34
N ARG A 232 -8.36 -14.86 11.94
CA ARG A 232 -7.48 -13.95 12.68
C ARG A 232 -7.99 -12.51 12.76
N PRO A 233 -9.30 -12.28 13.07
CA PRO A 233 -9.88 -10.93 13.02
C PRO A 233 -9.21 -9.95 13.99
N ASP A 234 -8.84 -10.41 15.21
CA ASP A 234 -8.19 -9.57 16.21
C ASP A 234 -6.77 -9.15 15.81
N VAL A 235 -6.02 -10.03 15.14
CA VAL A 235 -4.69 -9.73 14.62
C VAL A 235 -4.79 -8.66 13.53
N LEU A 236 -5.72 -8.82 12.59
CA LEU A 236 -5.92 -7.86 11.51
C LEU A 236 -6.40 -6.50 12.05
N LYS A 237 -7.26 -6.49 13.07
CA LYS A 237 -7.71 -5.25 13.72
C LYS A 237 -6.53 -4.52 14.37
N ARG A 238 -5.72 -5.21 15.16
CA ARG A 238 -4.51 -4.64 15.77
C ARG A 238 -3.50 -4.19 14.72
N ALA A 239 -3.36 -4.94 13.62
CA ALA A 239 -2.50 -4.56 12.52
C ALA A 239 -2.96 -3.25 11.86
N MET A 240 -4.26 -3.09 11.59
CA MET A 240 -4.79 -1.84 11.01
C MET A 240 -4.71 -0.67 11.99
N THR A 241 -4.84 -0.90 13.30
CA THR A 241 -4.58 0.12 14.33
C THR A 241 -3.11 0.57 14.30
N ALA A 242 -2.16 -0.36 14.18
CA ALA A 242 -0.74 -0.05 14.03
C ALA A 242 -0.45 0.73 12.74
N MET A 243 -1.08 0.32 11.64
CA MET A 243 -0.96 1.02 10.37
C MET A 243 -1.50 2.44 10.43
N ARG A 244 -2.64 2.64 11.10
CA ARG A 244 -3.17 3.99 11.30
C ARG A 244 -2.21 4.87 12.09
N ALA A 245 -1.61 4.37 13.16
CA ALA A 245 -0.62 5.10 13.95
C ALA A 245 0.65 5.42 13.13
N SER A 246 1.12 4.49 12.30
CA SER A 246 2.24 4.71 11.38
C SER A 246 1.94 5.80 10.36
N VAL A 247 0.77 5.76 9.75
CA VAL A 247 0.32 6.78 8.78
C VAL A 247 0.15 8.14 9.44
N ASP A 248 -0.45 8.20 10.63
CA ASP A 248 -0.63 9.45 11.38
C ASP A 248 0.75 10.07 11.76
N GLU A 249 1.76 9.25 12.11
CA GLU A 249 3.12 9.73 12.33
C GLU A 249 3.72 10.34 11.05
N ILE A 250 3.60 9.65 9.90
CA ILE A 250 4.08 10.14 8.60
C ILE A 250 3.42 11.47 8.21
N MET A 251 2.13 11.63 8.51
CA MET A 251 1.38 12.83 8.15
C MET A 251 1.62 14.03 9.10
N THR A 252 2.13 13.78 10.31
CA THR A 252 2.24 14.83 11.35
C THR A 252 3.66 15.13 11.76
N GLN A 253 4.62 14.22 11.51
CA GLN A 253 6.00 14.37 11.93
C GLN A 253 6.93 14.64 10.73
N PRO A 254 8.15 15.17 10.95
CA PRO A 254 9.15 15.30 9.91
C PRO A 254 9.48 13.94 9.27
N LEU A 255 9.40 13.84 7.93
CA LEU A 255 9.58 12.58 7.21
C LEU A 255 11.02 12.09 7.17
N ARG A 256 12.03 13.00 7.17
CA ARG A 256 13.44 12.61 7.12
C ARG A 256 13.82 11.60 8.23
N PRO A 257 13.55 11.85 9.53
CA PRO A 257 13.86 10.89 10.60
C PRO A 257 13.12 9.55 10.43
N ILE A 258 11.93 9.55 9.83
CA ILE A 258 11.16 8.34 9.56
C ILE A 258 11.88 7.47 8.52
N PHE A 259 12.29 8.06 7.39
CA PHE A 259 13.07 7.34 6.37
C PHE A 259 14.41 6.86 6.91
N GLU A 260 15.15 7.71 7.66
CA GLU A 260 16.44 7.35 8.24
C GLU A 260 16.31 6.22 9.29
N ARG A 261 15.22 6.18 10.05
CA ARG A 261 14.90 5.09 10.97
C ARG A 261 14.61 3.81 10.21
N ALA A 262 13.72 3.85 9.24
CA ALA A 262 13.35 2.70 8.42
C ALA A 262 14.54 2.11 7.66
N ALA A 263 15.47 2.95 7.20
CA ALA A 263 16.67 2.52 6.48
C ALA A 263 17.69 1.75 7.33
N LYS A 264 17.51 1.69 8.66
CA LYS A 264 18.33 0.82 9.54
C LYS A 264 17.91 -0.66 9.45
N ASP A 265 16.64 -0.90 9.15
CA ASP A 265 16.04 -2.24 9.10
C ASP A 265 15.78 -2.70 7.67
N PHE A 266 15.66 -1.76 6.71
CA PHE A 266 15.27 -2.03 5.33
C PHE A 266 16.22 -1.37 4.34
N GLU A 267 16.54 -2.08 3.26
CA GLU A 267 17.29 -1.51 2.14
C GLU A 267 16.33 -0.69 1.25
N ILE A 268 16.31 0.63 1.45
CA ILE A 268 15.41 1.57 0.74
C ILE A 268 16.14 2.15 -0.47
N PRO A 269 15.70 1.87 -1.70
CA PRO A 269 16.27 2.49 -2.90
C PRO A 269 16.16 4.03 -2.85
N GLY A 270 17.24 4.71 -3.19
CA GLY A 270 17.28 6.18 -3.22
C GLY A 270 17.49 6.86 -1.89
N ILE A 271 17.68 6.14 -0.77
CA ILE A 271 17.86 6.72 0.59
C ILE A 271 19.01 7.72 0.70
N ARG A 272 19.99 7.67 -0.20
CA ARG A 272 21.08 8.66 -0.24
C ARG A 272 20.60 10.09 -0.55
N ASP A 273 19.48 10.24 -1.29
CA ASP A 273 18.77 11.50 -1.49
C ASP A 273 17.43 11.47 -0.74
N VAL A 274 17.50 11.45 0.59
CA VAL A 274 16.31 11.40 1.44
C VAL A 274 15.35 12.57 1.19
N GLU A 275 15.86 13.74 0.77
CA GLU A 275 15.02 14.90 0.43
C GLU A 275 14.15 14.63 -0.83
N ALA A 276 14.67 13.86 -1.78
CA ALA A 276 13.85 13.41 -2.90
C ALA A 276 12.71 12.50 -2.43
N LEU A 277 13.00 11.54 -1.54
CA LEU A 277 11.99 10.65 -0.97
C LEU A 277 10.94 11.42 -0.17
N VAL A 278 11.36 12.37 0.67
CA VAL A 278 10.46 13.25 1.43
C VAL A 278 9.55 14.06 0.49
N ALA A 279 10.09 14.61 -0.58
CA ALA A 279 9.30 15.41 -1.54
C ALA A 279 8.22 14.53 -2.22
N VAL A 280 8.59 13.33 -2.65
CA VAL A 280 7.66 12.37 -3.26
C VAL A 280 6.58 11.97 -2.27
N GLU A 281 6.95 11.62 -1.03
CA GLU A 281 6.02 11.12 -0.03
C GLU A 281 4.99 12.18 0.38
N LYS A 282 5.39 13.45 0.52
CA LYS A 282 4.44 14.55 0.76
C LYS A 282 3.38 14.66 -0.33
N VAL A 283 3.80 14.58 -1.59
CA VAL A 283 2.88 14.64 -2.73
C VAL A 283 1.98 13.41 -2.78
N THR A 284 2.53 12.22 -2.47
CA THR A 284 1.78 10.97 -2.40
C THR A 284 0.71 11.01 -1.31
N ALA A 285 1.06 11.47 -0.11
CA ALA A 285 0.12 11.60 0.99
C ALA A 285 -1.01 12.59 0.66
N ASP A 286 -0.69 13.74 0.09
CA ASP A 286 -1.67 14.77 -0.27
C ASP A 286 -2.58 14.31 -1.41
N ARG A 287 -2.01 13.82 -2.52
CA ARG A 287 -2.76 13.55 -3.75
C ARG A 287 -3.40 12.16 -3.81
N LEU A 288 -2.85 11.16 -3.08
CA LEU A 288 -3.32 9.78 -3.16
C LEU A 288 -3.96 9.27 -1.87
N TRP A 289 -3.35 9.54 -0.69
CA TRP A 289 -3.91 9.04 0.56
C TRP A 289 -5.18 9.79 0.94
N LEU A 290 -5.22 11.10 0.64
CA LEU A 290 -6.31 12.02 1.02
C LEU A 290 -7.24 12.38 -0.16
N SER A 291 -7.10 11.75 -1.32
CA SER A 291 -7.92 12.10 -2.50
C SER A 291 -9.43 11.93 -2.31
N GLU A 292 -9.85 11.09 -1.37
CA GLU A 292 -11.25 10.88 -0.98
C GLU A 292 -11.60 11.49 0.41
N GLY A 293 -10.74 12.38 0.92
CA GLY A 293 -10.89 13.02 2.22
C GLY A 293 -10.21 12.25 3.36
N ARG A 294 -9.84 12.99 4.42
CA ARG A 294 -9.13 12.45 5.59
C ARG A 294 -9.97 11.39 6.34
N GLU A 295 -11.28 11.52 6.35
CA GLU A 295 -12.21 10.58 6.96
C GLU A 295 -12.20 9.20 6.28
N ASN A 296 -11.75 9.15 5.03
CA ASN A 296 -11.62 7.90 4.27
C ASN A 296 -10.21 7.30 4.29
N LEU A 297 -9.28 7.90 5.04
CA LEU A 297 -7.91 7.37 5.15
C LEU A 297 -7.92 5.94 5.69
N LEU A 298 -7.29 5.03 4.97
CA LEU A 298 -7.29 3.56 5.16
C LEU A 298 -8.65 2.87 4.93
N ARG A 299 -9.74 3.59 4.68
CA ARG A 299 -11.05 2.98 4.42
C ARG A 299 -11.19 2.55 2.96
N ASN A 300 -11.92 1.48 2.75
CA ASN A 300 -12.39 1.12 1.42
C ASN A 300 -13.60 1.99 1.07
N VAL A 301 -13.49 2.79 0.02
CA VAL A 301 -14.54 3.71 -0.43
C VAL A 301 -15.43 3.01 -1.46
N PRO A 302 -16.73 2.74 -1.15
CA PRO A 302 -17.61 1.91 -1.98
C PRO A 302 -17.69 2.34 -3.45
N LYS A 303 -17.79 3.66 -3.70
CA LYS A 303 -17.89 4.20 -5.07
C LYS A 303 -16.69 3.86 -5.94
N LEU A 304 -15.47 3.77 -5.37
CA LEU A 304 -14.25 3.44 -6.12
C LEU A 304 -14.24 1.95 -6.51
N TRP A 305 -14.64 1.07 -5.59
CA TRP A 305 -14.77 -0.37 -5.88
C TRP A 305 -15.83 -0.62 -6.95
N LYS A 306 -17.00 0.04 -6.84
CA LYS A 306 -18.05 -0.05 -7.85
C LYS A 306 -17.56 0.43 -9.22
N SER A 307 -16.91 1.59 -9.28
CA SER A 307 -16.38 2.14 -10.52
C SER A 307 -15.33 1.20 -11.16
N GLY A 308 -14.45 0.61 -10.35
CA GLY A 308 -13.47 -0.37 -10.83
C GLY A 308 -14.11 -1.62 -11.42
N VAL A 309 -15.10 -2.21 -10.74
CA VAL A 309 -15.84 -3.37 -11.24
C VAL A 309 -16.58 -3.05 -12.54
N ASP A 310 -17.30 -1.93 -12.59
CA ASP A 310 -18.02 -1.48 -13.77
C ASP A 310 -17.06 -1.29 -14.97
N ALA A 311 -15.88 -0.69 -14.72
CA ALA A 311 -14.87 -0.48 -15.75
C ALA A 311 -14.30 -1.79 -16.29
N LEU A 312 -14.01 -2.78 -15.43
CA LEU A 312 -13.52 -4.09 -15.86
C LEU A 312 -14.56 -4.85 -16.69
N ARG A 313 -15.83 -4.88 -16.22
CA ARG A 313 -16.95 -5.51 -16.92
C ARG A 313 -17.19 -4.88 -18.29
N ALA A 314 -17.30 -3.56 -18.36
CA ALA A 314 -17.59 -2.82 -19.60
C ALA A 314 -16.49 -2.99 -20.67
N ASN A 315 -15.25 -3.28 -20.27
CA ASN A 315 -14.12 -3.46 -21.17
C ASN A 315 -13.74 -4.94 -21.40
N ASN A 316 -14.56 -5.88 -20.96
CA ASN A 316 -14.31 -7.32 -21.08
C ASN A 316 -12.95 -7.76 -20.48
N ILE A 317 -12.48 -7.07 -19.45
CA ILE A 317 -11.24 -7.41 -18.75
C ILE A 317 -11.49 -8.53 -17.74
N GLY A 318 -12.72 -8.63 -17.24
CA GLY A 318 -13.18 -9.69 -16.35
C GLY A 318 -14.31 -9.26 -15.41
N ASP A 319 -14.90 -10.22 -14.73
CA ASP A 319 -15.93 -9.98 -13.71
C ASP A 319 -15.43 -10.48 -12.34
N PRO A 320 -15.04 -9.56 -11.43
CA PRO A 320 -14.61 -9.92 -10.09
C PRO A 320 -15.76 -10.23 -9.12
N GLY A 321 -17.01 -10.09 -9.54
CA GLY A 321 -18.20 -10.24 -8.68
C GLY A 321 -18.74 -8.91 -8.17
N GLU A 322 -19.63 -8.96 -7.17
CA GLU A 322 -20.26 -7.76 -6.64
C GLU A 322 -19.26 -6.90 -5.84
N PRO A 323 -19.24 -5.56 -6.06
CA PRO A 323 -18.25 -4.65 -5.46
C PRO A 323 -18.12 -4.79 -3.95
N GLU A 324 -19.24 -4.95 -3.24
CA GLU A 324 -19.32 -5.05 -1.78
C GLU A 324 -18.66 -6.32 -1.24
N THR A 325 -18.46 -7.32 -2.11
CA THR A 325 -17.78 -8.57 -1.74
C THR A 325 -16.26 -8.45 -1.81
N LEU A 326 -15.71 -7.40 -2.39
CA LEU A 326 -14.28 -7.26 -2.66
C LEU A 326 -13.53 -6.61 -1.49
N TYR A 327 -14.23 -6.05 -0.51
CA TYR A 327 -13.62 -5.32 0.60
C TYR A 327 -14.39 -5.48 1.92
N THR A 328 -13.73 -5.09 3.01
CA THR A 328 -14.35 -4.90 4.33
C THR A 328 -13.75 -3.68 5.03
N ASN A 329 -14.56 -2.96 5.79
CA ASN A 329 -14.11 -1.85 6.64
C ASN A 329 -14.12 -2.21 8.14
N GLN A 330 -14.33 -3.48 8.50
CA GLN A 330 -14.47 -3.88 9.91
C GLN A 330 -13.20 -3.68 10.76
N PHE A 331 -12.04 -3.51 10.13
CA PHE A 331 -10.75 -3.36 10.81
C PHE A 331 -10.27 -1.90 10.88
N VAL A 332 -10.91 -0.99 10.15
CA VAL A 332 -10.56 0.44 10.07
C VAL A 332 -11.67 1.28 10.66
N SER A 333 -11.37 2.07 11.67
CA SER A 333 -12.29 2.98 12.36
C SER A 333 -12.08 4.41 11.89
#